data_f37c72553b3d2e6787f6233d1db3c097
#
_entry.id   f37c72553b3d2e6787f6233d1db3c097
#
_cell.length_a   1.000
_cell.length_b   1.000
_cell.length_c   1.000
_cell.angle_alpha   90.00
_cell.angle_beta   90.00
_cell.angle_gamma   90.00
#
_symmetry.space_group_name_H-M   'P 1'
#
loop_
_entity.id
_entity.type
_entity.pdbx_description
1 polymer ?
#
loop_
_entity_poly.entity_id
_entity_poly.type
_entity_poly.pdbx_seq_one_letter_code
_entity_poly.pdbx_strand_id
1 'polypeptide(L)'
;QNRQFARRFLNPMSVSPASVTVMEVSPRDGLQNEDALLSTEQKLQLVQHALNAGCKRIEVTSFVHPKRVPQMADAEALCAALPARSDVRYTGLILNGRGYQRLRDTCLDEAGLVVPATDTFGQNNQGLSVDEGLRMATEIIADGNSTGFPVQVTIAAAFGCPFEGEVPLSRIQRMAD
;
A
#
# COMPACT_ATOMS: atom_id res chain seq x y z
N GLN A 1 24.00 18.36 19.88
CA GLN A 1 23.66 16.93 19.80
C GLN A 1 23.07 16.49 18.45
N ASN A 2 22.39 17.40 17.69
CA ASN A 2 21.75 17.04 16.39
C ASN A 2 22.70 16.86 15.19
N ARG A 3 23.95 17.31 15.27
CA ARG A 3 24.90 17.20 14.14
C ARG A 3 25.62 15.83 14.05
N GLN A 4 25.60 15.04 15.12
CA GLN A 4 26.20 13.70 15.11
C GLN A 4 25.25 12.62 14.55
N PHE A 5 23.94 12.85 14.64
CA PHE A 5 22.93 11.92 14.13
C PHE A 5 22.92 11.85 12.59
N ALA A 6 23.03 13.02 11.93
CA ALA A 6 23.04 13.11 10.48
C ALA A 6 24.27 12.43 9.81
N ARG A 7 25.39 12.33 10.51
CA ARG A 7 26.62 11.72 9.95
C ARG A 7 26.64 10.19 9.91
N ARG A 8 25.75 9.54 10.68
CA ARG A 8 25.70 8.06 10.71
C ARG A 8 24.90 7.43 9.55
N PHE A 9 24.09 8.21 8.87
CA PHE A 9 23.29 7.75 7.73
C PHE A 9 23.89 8.12 6.35
N LEU A 10 24.92 8.94 6.32
CA LEU A 10 25.66 9.22 5.11
C LEU A 10 26.81 8.22 4.98
N ASN A 11 26.49 6.98 4.64
CA ASN A 11 27.47 6.05 4.12
C ASN A 11 27.96 6.64 2.76
N PRO A 12 29.24 6.99 2.57
CA PRO A 12 29.72 7.66 1.37
C PRO A 12 29.67 6.80 0.09
N MET A 13 29.03 5.64 0.15
CA MET A 13 28.81 4.74 -0.99
C MET A 13 27.33 4.49 -1.29
N SER A 14 26.42 5.43 -0.98
CA SER A 14 25.09 5.37 -1.59
C SER A 14 25.22 5.78 -3.06
N VAL A 15 25.45 4.82 -3.92
CA VAL A 15 25.21 5.01 -5.36
C VAL A 15 23.74 5.37 -5.48
N SER A 16 23.44 6.62 -5.86
CA SER A 16 22.08 6.99 -6.21
C SER A 16 21.55 5.99 -7.25
N PRO A 17 20.37 5.42 -7.08
CA PRO A 17 19.85 4.48 -8.08
C PRO A 17 19.83 5.18 -9.44
N ALA A 18 20.26 4.49 -10.47
CA ALA A 18 20.29 5.01 -11.83
C ALA A 18 18.89 5.33 -12.36
N SER A 19 17.86 4.75 -11.75
CA SER A 19 16.45 4.98 -12.05
C SER A 19 15.59 4.74 -10.82
N VAL A 20 14.41 5.35 -10.79
CA VAL A 20 13.36 5.11 -9.79
C VAL A 20 12.06 4.74 -10.52
N THR A 21 11.27 3.88 -9.92
CA THR A 21 9.92 3.58 -10.40
C THR A 21 8.92 4.41 -9.60
N VAL A 22 8.14 5.22 -10.29
CA VAL A 22 7.04 5.98 -9.68
C VAL A 22 5.79 5.11 -9.67
N MET A 23 5.12 5.02 -8.52
CA MET A 23 3.79 4.44 -8.39
C MET A 23 2.75 5.55 -8.42
N GLU A 24 1.81 5.49 -9.36
CA GLU A 24 0.66 6.38 -9.40
C GLU A 24 -0.42 5.85 -8.44
N VAL A 25 -0.82 6.67 -7.49
CA VAL A 25 -1.76 6.28 -6.43
C VAL A 25 -3.08 7.07 -6.45
N SER A 26 -3.24 8.04 -7.36
CA SER A 26 -4.46 8.86 -7.43
C SER A 26 -5.73 8.04 -7.65
N PRO A 27 -5.74 6.92 -8.42
CA PRO A 27 -6.94 6.12 -8.58
C PRO A 27 -7.42 5.45 -7.27
N ARG A 28 -6.51 5.21 -6.33
CA ARG A 28 -6.84 4.68 -5.01
C ARG A 28 -6.80 5.75 -3.94
N ASP A 29 -5.63 6.27 -3.60
CA ASP A 29 -5.43 7.18 -2.46
C ASP A 29 -6.11 8.54 -2.70
N GLY A 30 -6.00 9.07 -3.89
CA GLY A 30 -6.67 10.31 -4.28
C GLY A 30 -8.18 10.18 -4.13
N LEU A 31 -8.78 9.20 -4.81
CA LEU A 31 -10.24 9.01 -4.81
C LEU A 31 -10.80 8.57 -3.45
N GLN A 32 -10.03 7.84 -2.65
CA GLN A 32 -10.49 7.37 -1.35
C GLN A 32 -10.81 8.51 -0.38
N ASN A 33 -10.16 9.65 -0.55
CA ASN A 33 -10.30 10.84 0.30
C ASN A 33 -11.30 11.87 -0.25
N GLU A 34 -11.92 11.60 -1.41
CA GLU A 34 -12.91 12.48 -2.01
C GLU A 34 -14.32 12.11 -1.54
N ASP A 35 -15.20 13.13 -1.40
CA ASP A 35 -16.61 12.91 -1.09
C ASP A 35 -17.38 12.31 -2.29
N ALA A 36 -16.89 12.55 -3.49
CA ALA A 36 -17.53 12.11 -4.72
C ALA A 36 -17.37 10.60 -4.93
N LEU A 37 -18.49 9.94 -5.25
CA LEU A 37 -18.50 8.54 -5.66
C LEU A 37 -18.44 8.47 -7.18
N LEU A 38 -17.30 8.05 -7.70
CA LEU A 38 -17.13 7.81 -9.15
C LEU A 38 -17.66 6.43 -9.54
N SER A 39 -18.23 6.33 -10.75
CA SER A 39 -18.55 5.03 -11.33
C SER A 39 -17.29 4.25 -11.69
N THR A 40 -17.42 2.94 -11.87
CA THR A 40 -16.32 2.07 -12.31
C THR A 40 -15.71 2.54 -13.63
N GLU A 41 -16.56 3.02 -14.57
CA GLU A 41 -16.12 3.56 -15.87
C GLU A 41 -15.28 4.83 -15.71
N GLN A 42 -15.68 5.74 -14.80
CA GLN A 42 -14.92 6.97 -14.52
C GLN A 42 -13.56 6.65 -13.87
N LYS A 43 -13.52 5.68 -12.96
CA LYS A 43 -12.25 5.20 -12.36
C LYS A 43 -11.36 4.56 -13.42
N LEU A 44 -11.94 3.75 -14.32
CA LEU A 44 -11.20 3.16 -15.42
C LEU A 44 -10.61 4.22 -16.36
N GLN A 45 -11.36 5.32 -16.62
CA GLN A 45 -10.83 6.46 -17.38
C GLN A 45 -9.63 7.10 -16.68
N LEU A 46 -9.68 7.26 -15.34
CA LEU A 46 -8.54 7.79 -14.58
C LEU A 46 -7.30 6.88 -14.70
N VAL A 47 -7.48 5.56 -14.57
CA VAL A 47 -6.41 4.59 -14.79
C VAL A 47 -5.87 4.71 -16.23
N GLN A 48 -6.76 4.85 -17.24
CA GLN A 48 -6.33 5.03 -18.64
C GLN A 48 -5.54 6.32 -18.87
N HIS A 49 -5.88 7.41 -18.17
CA HIS A 49 -5.09 8.65 -18.22
C HIS A 49 -3.69 8.44 -17.62
N ALA A 50 -3.57 7.73 -16.51
CA ALA A 50 -2.28 7.37 -15.92
C ALA A 50 -1.43 6.50 -16.87
N LEU A 51 -2.06 5.52 -17.54
CA LEU A 51 -1.40 4.70 -18.57
C LEU A 51 -0.90 5.54 -19.73
N ASN A 52 -1.72 6.46 -20.23
CA ASN A 52 -1.37 7.36 -21.34
C ASN A 52 -0.25 8.34 -20.95
N ALA A 53 -0.16 8.73 -19.68
CA ALA A 53 0.95 9.49 -19.11
C ALA A 53 2.25 8.69 -18.97
N GLY A 54 2.21 7.38 -19.21
CA GLY A 54 3.39 6.50 -19.16
C GLY A 54 3.64 5.86 -17.81
N CYS A 55 2.69 5.92 -16.87
CA CYS A 55 2.83 5.24 -15.57
C CYS A 55 2.95 3.74 -15.76
N LYS A 56 3.95 3.14 -15.10
CA LYS A 56 4.25 1.70 -15.18
C LYS A 56 3.88 0.92 -13.93
N ARG A 57 3.48 1.61 -12.87
CA ARG A 57 2.99 1.02 -11.64
C ARG A 57 1.86 1.89 -11.10
N ILE A 58 0.69 1.29 -10.90
CA ILE A 58 -0.54 2.02 -10.56
C ILE A 58 -1.25 1.28 -9.43
N GLU A 59 -1.51 1.97 -8.32
CA GLU A 59 -2.38 1.47 -7.27
C GLU A 59 -3.82 1.82 -7.61
N VAL A 60 -4.56 0.84 -8.12
CA VAL A 60 -5.84 1.06 -8.79
C VAL A 60 -7.04 1.07 -7.85
N THR A 61 -6.96 0.37 -6.71
CA THR A 61 -8.08 0.22 -5.77
C THR A 61 -7.61 -0.26 -4.40
N SER A 62 -8.56 -0.39 -3.46
CA SER A 62 -8.31 -1.06 -2.17
C SER A 62 -9.40 -2.08 -1.84
N PHE A 63 -9.01 -3.19 -1.20
CA PHE A 63 -9.89 -4.27 -0.77
C PHE A 63 -10.30 -4.10 0.70
N VAL A 64 -10.66 -2.88 1.05
CA VAL A 64 -11.18 -2.52 2.37
C VAL A 64 -12.67 -2.82 2.49
N HIS A 65 -13.23 -2.65 3.68
CA HIS A 65 -14.66 -2.90 3.89
C HIS A 65 -15.51 -1.85 3.15
N PRO A 66 -16.41 -2.23 2.21
CA PRO A 66 -17.12 -1.30 1.31
C PRO A 66 -18.02 -0.29 2.04
N LYS A 67 -18.53 -0.64 3.24
CA LYS A 67 -19.29 0.31 4.05
C LYS A 67 -18.42 1.37 4.74
N ARG A 68 -17.10 1.12 4.91
CA ARG A 68 -16.17 2.09 5.50
C ARG A 68 -15.59 3.02 4.44
N VAL A 69 -15.38 2.48 3.23
CA VAL A 69 -14.84 3.22 2.09
C VAL A 69 -15.71 2.94 0.86
N PRO A 70 -16.86 3.60 0.73
CA PRO A 70 -17.77 3.40 -0.40
C PRO A 70 -17.12 3.68 -1.75
N GLN A 71 -16.12 4.59 -1.78
CA GLN A 71 -15.35 4.93 -2.97
C GLN A 71 -14.62 3.72 -3.59
N MET A 72 -14.34 2.68 -2.79
CA MET A 72 -13.61 1.47 -3.22
C MET A 72 -14.51 0.21 -3.22
N ALA A 73 -15.83 0.40 -3.16
CA ALA A 73 -16.77 -0.73 -3.04
C ALA A 73 -16.84 -1.62 -4.28
N ASP A 74 -16.43 -1.10 -5.44
CA ASP A 74 -16.44 -1.76 -6.75
C ASP A 74 -15.06 -2.33 -7.16
N ALA A 75 -14.20 -2.62 -6.20
CA ALA A 75 -12.82 -3.03 -6.44
C ALA A 75 -12.69 -4.19 -7.45
N GLU A 76 -13.48 -5.25 -7.28
CA GLU A 76 -13.45 -6.42 -8.17
C GLU A 76 -13.96 -6.07 -9.59
N ALA A 77 -15.00 -5.24 -9.69
CA ALA A 77 -15.53 -4.81 -10.99
C ALA A 77 -14.51 -3.94 -11.75
N LEU A 78 -13.82 -3.04 -11.04
CA LEU A 78 -12.74 -2.25 -11.62
C LEU A 78 -11.60 -3.15 -12.11
N CYS A 79 -11.17 -4.11 -11.28
CA CYS A 79 -10.11 -5.06 -11.66
C CYS A 79 -10.47 -5.84 -12.93
N ALA A 80 -11.72 -6.32 -13.03
CA ALA A 80 -12.19 -7.05 -14.18
C ALA A 80 -12.21 -6.22 -15.49
N ALA A 81 -12.30 -4.90 -15.38
CA ALA A 81 -12.32 -3.97 -16.50
C ALA A 81 -10.92 -3.41 -16.89
N LEU A 82 -9.87 -3.70 -16.10
CA LEU A 82 -8.52 -3.20 -16.40
C LEU A 82 -7.99 -3.73 -17.72
N PRO A 83 -7.31 -2.91 -18.53
CA PRO A 83 -6.66 -3.39 -19.74
C PRO A 83 -5.50 -4.32 -19.40
N ALA A 84 -5.44 -5.48 -20.06
CA ALA A 84 -4.33 -6.41 -19.91
C ALA A 84 -3.04 -5.78 -20.47
N ARG A 85 -2.03 -5.59 -19.63
CA ARG A 85 -0.75 -4.94 -19.97
C ARG A 85 0.41 -5.68 -19.32
N SER A 86 1.34 -6.20 -20.12
CA SER A 86 2.56 -6.86 -19.62
C SER A 86 3.66 -5.88 -19.21
N ASP A 87 3.55 -4.62 -19.58
CA ASP A 87 4.51 -3.55 -19.31
C ASP A 87 4.09 -2.63 -18.15
N VAL A 88 2.97 -2.94 -17.49
CA VAL A 88 2.41 -2.19 -16.36
C VAL A 88 2.12 -3.17 -15.21
N ARG A 89 2.36 -2.73 -13.99
CA ARG A 89 2.01 -3.46 -12.76
C ARG A 89 0.84 -2.77 -12.06
N TYR A 90 -0.24 -3.51 -11.88
CA TYR A 90 -1.39 -3.05 -11.11
C TYR A 90 -1.32 -3.55 -9.67
N THR A 91 -1.44 -2.63 -8.72
CA THR A 91 -1.38 -2.89 -7.29
C THR A 91 -2.74 -2.63 -6.66
N GLY A 92 -3.12 -3.41 -5.66
CA GLY A 92 -4.28 -3.16 -4.81
C GLY A 92 -3.89 -3.06 -3.34
N LEU A 93 -4.47 -2.09 -2.62
CA LEU A 93 -4.24 -1.94 -1.20
C LEU A 93 -5.05 -2.96 -0.41
N ILE A 94 -4.43 -3.56 0.59
CA ILE A 94 -5.05 -4.46 1.56
C ILE A 94 -4.71 -4.04 2.99
N LEU A 95 -5.62 -4.35 3.94
CA LEU A 95 -5.41 -4.10 5.36
C LEU A 95 -5.50 -5.38 6.21
N ASN A 96 -5.87 -6.51 5.61
CA ASN A 96 -6.05 -7.79 6.31
C ASN A 96 -6.07 -8.98 5.36
N GLY A 97 -6.06 -10.21 5.92
CA GLY A 97 -6.08 -11.45 5.15
C GLY A 97 -7.33 -11.62 4.27
N ARG A 98 -8.51 -11.12 4.70
CA ARG A 98 -9.71 -11.16 3.87
C ARG A 98 -9.57 -10.28 2.62
N GLY A 99 -9.01 -9.08 2.76
CA GLY A 99 -8.70 -8.20 1.63
C GLY A 99 -7.67 -8.85 0.70
N TYR A 100 -6.68 -9.53 1.27
CA TYR A 100 -5.68 -10.27 0.49
C TYR A 100 -6.32 -11.37 -0.37
N GLN A 101 -7.19 -12.20 0.19
CA GLN A 101 -7.88 -13.25 -0.58
C GLN A 101 -8.71 -12.65 -1.72
N ARG A 102 -9.50 -11.59 -1.45
CA ARG A 102 -10.28 -10.90 -2.48
C ARG A 102 -9.38 -10.38 -3.61
N LEU A 103 -8.23 -9.81 -3.28
CA LEU A 103 -7.25 -9.32 -4.25
C LEU A 103 -6.69 -10.47 -5.10
N ARG A 104 -6.32 -11.59 -4.47
CA ARG A 104 -5.77 -12.77 -5.14
C ARG A 104 -6.72 -13.39 -6.17
N ASP A 105 -8.04 -13.18 -6.02
CA ASP A 105 -9.06 -13.64 -6.96
C ASP A 105 -9.21 -12.68 -8.17
N THR A 106 -8.39 -11.62 -8.28
CA THR A 106 -8.41 -10.64 -9.37
C THR A 106 -7.21 -10.79 -10.31
N CYS A 107 -7.15 -9.91 -11.32
CA CYS A 107 -6.04 -9.82 -12.27
C CYS A 107 -4.87 -8.93 -11.80
N LEU A 108 -4.86 -8.49 -10.53
CA LEU A 108 -3.80 -7.61 -10.04
C LEU A 108 -2.47 -8.35 -9.88
N ASP A 109 -1.38 -7.61 -10.07
CA ASP A 109 -0.02 -8.16 -10.09
C ASP A 109 0.66 -8.13 -8.72
N GLU A 110 0.13 -7.35 -7.76
CA GLU A 110 0.80 -7.06 -6.50
C GLU A 110 -0.19 -6.63 -5.42
N ALA A 111 0.08 -7.00 -4.18
CA ALA A 111 -0.62 -6.48 -3.01
C ALA A 111 0.21 -5.42 -2.29
N GLY A 112 -0.41 -4.27 -1.97
CA GLY A 112 0.11 -3.27 -1.05
C GLY A 112 -0.49 -3.48 0.34
N LEU A 113 0.27 -4.04 1.28
CA LEU A 113 -0.16 -4.25 2.66
C LEU A 113 0.29 -3.09 3.54
N VAL A 114 -0.60 -2.61 4.43
CA VAL A 114 -0.27 -1.57 5.40
C VAL A 114 -0.24 -2.16 6.81
N VAL A 115 0.87 -1.93 7.53
CA VAL A 115 1.04 -2.30 8.95
C VAL A 115 1.28 -1.02 9.77
N PRO A 116 0.51 -0.77 10.83
CA PRO A 116 0.67 0.43 11.67
C PRO A 116 1.91 0.32 12.56
N ALA A 117 2.64 1.44 12.74
CA ALA A 117 3.80 1.50 13.62
C ALA A 117 3.44 1.66 15.11
N THR A 118 2.17 1.98 15.42
CA THR A 118 1.69 2.21 16.78
C THR A 118 0.34 1.56 17.03
N ASP A 119 0.09 1.15 18.28
CA ASP A 119 -1.13 0.44 18.63
C ASP A 119 -2.38 1.33 18.49
N THR A 120 -2.31 2.59 18.93
CA THR A 120 -3.46 3.50 18.85
C THR A 120 -3.85 3.76 17.38
N PHE A 121 -2.86 3.95 16.49
CA PHE A 121 -3.13 4.10 15.06
C PHE A 121 -3.70 2.81 14.47
N GLY A 122 -3.17 1.66 14.84
CA GLY A 122 -3.65 0.36 14.40
C GLY A 122 -5.08 0.08 14.81
N GLN A 123 -5.41 0.30 16.08
CA GLN A 123 -6.78 0.12 16.60
C GLN A 123 -7.78 1.04 15.88
N ASN A 124 -7.44 2.31 15.70
CA ASN A 124 -8.34 3.28 15.05
C ASN A 124 -8.58 2.98 13.57
N ASN A 125 -7.55 2.53 12.83
CA ASN A 125 -7.67 2.31 11.39
C ASN A 125 -8.07 0.89 11.00
N GLN A 126 -7.51 -0.11 11.67
CA GLN A 126 -7.63 -1.52 11.26
C GLN A 126 -8.25 -2.41 12.33
N GLY A 127 -8.38 -1.93 13.57
CA GLY A 127 -8.83 -2.72 14.72
C GLY A 127 -7.79 -3.75 15.18
N LEU A 128 -6.49 -3.48 14.96
CA LEU A 128 -5.37 -4.38 15.27
C LEU A 128 -4.30 -3.64 16.09
N SER A 129 -3.63 -4.36 16.99
CA SER A 129 -2.35 -3.93 17.57
C SER A 129 -1.20 -4.08 16.57
N VAL A 130 -0.04 -3.49 16.87
CA VAL A 130 1.18 -3.65 16.06
C VAL A 130 1.56 -5.12 15.92
N ASP A 131 1.54 -5.87 17.02
CA ASP A 131 1.92 -7.30 17.02
C ASP A 131 0.95 -8.16 16.20
N GLU A 132 -0.35 -7.86 16.24
CA GLU A 132 -1.35 -8.54 15.40
C GLU A 132 -1.14 -8.20 13.93
N GLY A 133 -0.86 -6.92 13.62
CA GLY A 133 -0.53 -6.47 12.27
C GLY A 133 0.72 -7.15 11.71
N LEU A 134 1.78 -7.30 12.51
CA LEU A 134 3.02 -7.97 12.11
C LEU A 134 2.80 -9.47 11.87
N ARG A 135 2.06 -10.16 12.73
CA ARG A 135 1.72 -11.58 12.51
C ARG A 135 0.96 -11.78 11.21
N MET A 136 -0.06 -10.97 10.98
CA MET A 136 -0.83 -10.99 9.73
C MET A 136 0.07 -10.71 8.51
N ALA A 137 0.97 -9.73 8.60
CA ALA A 137 1.90 -9.41 7.51
C ALA A 137 2.82 -10.60 7.23
N THR A 138 3.36 -11.25 8.25
CA THR A 138 4.21 -12.45 8.11
C THR A 138 3.48 -13.57 7.37
N GLU A 139 2.21 -13.84 7.71
CA GLU A 139 1.40 -14.86 7.04
C GLU A 139 1.16 -14.51 5.57
N ILE A 140 0.79 -13.26 5.27
CA ILE A 140 0.53 -12.80 3.89
C ILE A 140 1.83 -12.82 3.05
N ILE A 141 2.95 -12.39 3.61
CA ILE A 141 4.26 -12.42 2.94
C ILE A 141 4.68 -13.87 2.66
N ALA A 142 4.48 -14.78 3.61
CA ALA A 142 4.80 -16.19 3.45
C ALA A 142 3.99 -16.82 2.32
N ASP A 143 2.67 -16.54 2.24
CA ASP A 143 1.82 -16.98 1.14
C ASP A 143 2.27 -16.38 -0.20
N GLY A 144 2.51 -15.07 -0.24
CA GLY A 144 3.01 -14.39 -1.43
C GLY A 144 4.31 -15.02 -1.95
N ASN A 145 5.28 -15.23 -1.06
CA ASN A 145 6.55 -15.87 -1.41
C ASN A 145 6.38 -17.31 -1.93
N SER A 146 5.49 -18.09 -1.31
CA SER A 146 5.24 -19.49 -1.71
C SER A 146 4.60 -19.61 -3.10
N THR A 147 3.82 -18.60 -3.49
CA THR A 147 3.09 -18.56 -4.76
C THR A 147 3.75 -17.68 -5.82
N GLY A 148 4.85 -16.98 -5.48
CA GLY A 148 5.51 -16.02 -6.36
C GLY A 148 4.71 -14.73 -6.58
N PHE A 149 3.74 -14.43 -5.69
CA PHE A 149 2.93 -13.22 -5.78
C PHE A 149 3.55 -12.08 -4.95
N PRO A 150 3.91 -10.93 -5.57
CA PRO A 150 4.56 -9.84 -4.87
C PRO A 150 3.67 -9.21 -3.80
N VAL A 151 4.24 -8.98 -2.61
CA VAL A 151 3.62 -8.24 -1.51
C VAL A 151 4.55 -7.12 -1.08
N GLN A 152 4.12 -5.89 -1.25
CA GLN A 152 4.81 -4.71 -0.71
C GLN A 152 4.21 -4.36 0.65
N VAL A 153 5.05 -4.12 1.66
CA VAL A 153 4.59 -3.69 2.98
C VAL A 153 4.94 -2.23 3.21
N THR A 154 3.96 -1.45 3.66
CA THR A 154 4.12 -0.07 4.09
C THR A 154 3.92 0.02 5.60
N ILE A 155 4.92 0.54 6.32
CA ILE A 155 4.81 0.82 7.75
C ILE A 155 4.20 2.21 7.90
N ALA A 156 2.92 2.27 8.29
CA ALA A 156 2.20 3.52 8.47
C ALA A 156 2.60 4.22 9.77
N ALA A 157 2.61 5.55 9.76
CA ALA A 157 3.00 6.40 10.88
C ALA A 157 4.46 6.17 11.37
N ALA A 158 5.36 5.68 10.49
CA ALA A 158 6.74 5.30 10.81
C ALA A 158 7.59 6.47 11.35
N PHE A 159 7.32 7.71 10.91
CA PHE A 159 8.06 8.90 11.32
C PHE A 159 7.40 9.68 12.45
N GLY A 160 6.18 9.34 12.80
CA GLY A 160 5.40 9.96 13.86
C GLY A 160 3.93 9.57 13.78
N CYS A 161 3.34 9.32 14.93
CA CYS A 161 1.94 8.96 15.08
C CYS A 161 1.13 10.18 15.56
N PRO A 162 -0.02 10.49 14.95
CA PRO A 162 -0.85 11.60 15.39
C PRO A 162 -1.42 11.42 16.80
N PHE A 163 -1.41 10.19 17.33
CA PHE A 163 -1.94 9.85 18.66
C PHE A 163 -0.83 9.63 19.71
N GLU A 164 0.30 9.04 19.32
CA GLU A 164 1.38 8.62 20.22
C GLU A 164 2.66 9.46 20.08
N GLY A 165 2.70 10.39 19.10
CA GLY A 165 3.86 11.23 18.85
C GLY A 165 4.99 10.50 18.10
N GLU A 166 6.23 10.79 18.45
CA GLU A 166 7.42 10.25 17.78
C GLU A 166 7.53 8.73 17.94
N VAL A 167 7.80 8.05 16.84
CA VAL A 167 8.01 6.59 16.82
C VAL A 167 9.50 6.30 16.84
N PRO A 168 10.00 5.51 17.81
CA PRO A 168 11.42 5.19 17.92
C PRO A 168 11.92 4.43 16.68
N LEU A 169 13.06 4.87 16.11
CA LEU A 169 13.68 4.22 14.95
C LEU A 169 13.92 2.71 15.18
N SER A 170 14.27 2.31 16.39
CA SER A 170 14.46 0.90 16.75
C SER A 170 13.20 0.05 16.61
N ARG A 171 12.01 0.66 16.77
CA ARG A 171 10.73 -0.01 16.49
C ARG A 171 10.58 -0.27 15.00
N ILE A 172 10.82 0.75 14.18
CA ILE A 172 10.70 0.64 12.71
C ILE A 172 11.71 -0.38 12.15
N GLN A 173 12.94 -0.39 12.67
CA GLN A 173 13.93 -1.39 12.28
C GLN A 173 13.45 -2.82 12.56
N ARG A 174 12.94 -3.10 13.78
CA ARG A 174 12.40 -4.42 14.13
C ARG A 174 11.17 -4.83 13.31
N MET A 175 10.39 -3.86 12.83
CA MET A 175 9.23 -4.14 11.97
C MET A 175 9.64 -4.43 10.52
N ALA A 176 10.80 -3.95 10.10
CA ALA A 176 11.32 -4.14 8.74
C ALA A 176 12.15 -5.42 8.59
N ASP A 177 12.68 -5.97 9.71
CA ASP A 177 13.42 -7.24 9.77
C ASP A 177 12.47 -8.44 9.76
#